data_99a6797b752ece7229254a0efa238d66
#
_entry.id   99a6797b752ece7229254a0efa238d66
#
_cell.length_a   1.000
_cell.length_b   1.000
_cell.length_c   1.000
_cell.angle_alpha   90.00
_cell.angle_beta   90.00
_cell.angle_gamma   90.00
#
_symmetry.space_group_name_H-M   'P 1'
#
loop_
_entity.id
_entity.type
_entity.pdbx_description
1 polymer ?
#
loop_
_entity_poly.entity_id
_entity_poly.type
_entity_poly.pdbx_seq_one_letter_code
_entity_poly.pdbx_strand_id
1 'polypeptide(L)'
;KTSTKHYIFSGRWRAEIDHGKKQFIKRELVAPGQEGIDPFELGSGPIPLPIAQTRESILAKFNVVKTDIPEHGSLSKLNDNVIGLRLTPKTKDEWKSIDLFYDPVTWLPVGVQTIETDGTIRISRLTNVSLNVLTVEEAQLLNMELPNPKEWSIDVRPYLK
;
A
#
# COMPACT_ATOMS: atom_id res chain seq x y z
N LYS A 1 -11.71 -14.13 11.48
CA LYS A 1 -10.92 -15.02 10.61
C LYS A 1 -9.86 -14.17 9.94
N THR A 2 -8.59 -14.40 10.26
CA THR A 2 -7.47 -13.67 9.67
C THR A 2 -7.23 -14.20 8.25
N SER A 3 -7.19 -13.34 7.27
CA SER A 3 -6.82 -13.66 5.89
C SER A 3 -5.43 -13.08 5.61
N THR A 4 -4.54 -13.89 5.07
CA THR A 4 -3.21 -13.45 4.64
C THR A 4 -3.20 -13.37 3.13
N LYS A 5 -2.86 -12.19 2.61
CA LYS A 5 -2.71 -11.94 1.18
C LYS A 5 -1.31 -11.41 0.90
N HIS A 6 -0.73 -11.83 -0.22
CA HIS A 6 0.48 -11.25 -0.76
C HIS A 6 0.13 -10.31 -1.90
N TYR A 7 0.75 -9.14 -1.89
CA TYR A 7 0.70 -8.20 -3.01
C TYR A 7 2.10 -8.03 -3.55
N ILE A 8 2.28 -8.32 -4.83
CA ILE A 8 3.56 -8.20 -5.52
C ILE A 8 3.39 -7.15 -6.62
N PHE A 9 4.33 -6.21 -6.66
CA PHE A 9 4.39 -5.21 -7.72
C PHE A 9 5.73 -5.36 -8.44
N SER A 10 5.69 -5.55 -9.75
CA SER A 10 6.89 -5.66 -10.59
C SER A 10 6.63 -5.06 -11.96
N GLY A 11 7.34 -3.98 -12.28
CA GLY A 11 7.15 -3.24 -13.50
C GLY A 11 5.69 -2.76 -13.64
N ARG A 12 5.04 -3.15 -14.72
CA ARG A 12 3.64 -2.78 -15.00
C ARG A 12 2.59 -3.74 -14.43
N TRP A 13 2.99 -4.75 -13.67
CA TRP A 13 2.11 -5.79 -13.16
C TRP A 13 1.94 -5.72 -11.64
N ARG A 14 0.73 -6.06 -11.19
CA ARG A 14 0.41 -6.36 -9.80
C ARG A 14 -0.12 -7.78 -9.71
N ALA A 15 0.41 -8.57 -8.78
CA ALA A 15 -0.20 -9.84 -8.38
C ALA A 15 -0.81 -9.72 -6.97
N GLU A 16 -1.97 -10.31 -6.78
CA GLU A 16 -2.63 -10.53 -5.49
C GLU A 16 -2.79 -12.03 -5.30
N ILE A 17 -2.25 -12.57 -4.21
CA ILE A 17 -2.21 -14.00 -3.91
C ILE A 17 -2.90 -14.24 -2.57
N ASP A 18 -4.02 -14.91 -2.57
CA ASP A 18 -4.73 -15.37 -1.37
C ASP A 18 -4.48 -16.87 -1.20
N HIS A 19 -3.53 -17.21 -0.33
CA HIS A 19 -3.17 -18.61 -0.08
C HIS A 19 -4.29 -19.40 0.58
N GLY A 20 -5.11 -18.75 1.40
CA GLY A 20 -6.23 -19.39 2.08
C GLY A 20 -7.35 -19.78 1.15
N LYS A 21 -7.56 -19.01 0.10
CA LYS A 21 -8.57 -19.26 -0.94
C LYS A 21 -8.00 -19.93 -2.17
N LYS A 22 -6.68 -20.11 -2.24
CA LYS A 22 -5.96 -20.54 -3.46
C LYS A 22 -6.35 -19.69 -4.67
N GLN A 23 -6.31 -18.39 -4.51
CA GLN A 23 -6.66 -17.42 -5.55
C GLN A 23 -5.43 -16.63 -5.96
N PHE A 24 -5.19 -16.52 -7.26
CA PHE A 24 -4.12 -15.73 -7.86
C PHE A 24 -4.72 -14.78 -8.88
N ILE A 25 -4.57 -13.47 -8.65
CA ILE A 25 -5.05 -12.43 -9.55
C ILE A 25 -3.85 -11.62 -10.02
N LYS A 26 -3.60 -11.58 -11.33
CA LYS A 26 -2.54 -10.79 -11.95
C LYS A 26 -3.14 -9.73 -12.85
N ARG A 27 -2.85 -8.47 -12.59
CA ARG A 27 -3.38 -7.34 -13.36
C ARG A 27 -2.25 -6.50 -13.92
N GLU A 28 -2.38 -6.16 -15.19
CA GLU A 28 -1.54 -5.15 -15.81
C GLU A 28 -2.09 -3.76 -15.47
N LEU A 29 -1.25 -2.90 -14.88
CA LEU A 29 -1.66 -1.63 -14.33
C LEU A 29 -1.56 -0.48 -15.36
N VAL A 30 -0.68 -0.62 -16.33
CA VAL A 30 -0.45 0.39 -17.39
C VAL A 30 -0.29 -0.28 -18.74
N ALA A 31 -0.57 0.48 -19.82
CA ALA A 31 -0.42 -0.01 -21.18
C ALA A 31 1.02 -0.43 -21.51
N PRO A 32 1.20 -1.39 -22.45
CA PRO A 32 2.51 -1.71 -22.97
C PRO A 32 3.24 -0.45 -23.49
N GLY A 33 4.50 -0.27 -23.07
CA GLY A 33 5.32 0.88 -23.45
C GLY A 33 5.16 2.13 -22.61
N GLN A 34 4.24 2.14 -21.62
CA GLN A 34 4.19 3.16 -20.57
C GLN A 34 5.06 2.77 -19.40
N GLU A 35 5.66 3.76 -18.74
CA GLU A 35 6.33 3.53 -17.45
C GLU A 35 5.31 2.99 -16.43
N GLY A 36 5.78 2.13 -15.51
CA GLY A 36 4.92 1.53 -14.50
C GLY A 36 4.27 2.59 -13.61
N ILE A 37 3.06 2.30 -13.12
CA ILE A 37 2.47 3.09 -12.03
C ILE A 37 3.32 2.85 -10.79
N ASP A 38 3.65 3.91 -10.07
CA ASP A 38 4.16 3.78 -8.71
C ASP A 38 3.04 3.15 -7.85
N PRO A 39 3.21 1.89 -7.39
CA PRO A 39 2.17 1.22 -6.61
C PRO A 39 1.91 1.89 -5.27
N PHE A 40 2.79 2.78 -4.87
CA PHE A 40 2.72 3.56 -3.65
C PHE A 40 2.24 5.00 -3.90
N GLU A 41 1.87 5.34 -5.14
CA GLU A 41 1.26 6.63 -5.41
C GLU A 41 -0.04 6.76 -4.62
N LEU A 42 -0.11 7.82 -3.80
CA LEU A 42 -1.32 8.15 -3.05
C LEU A 42 -2.50 8.32 -4.01
N GLY A 43 -3.53 7.49 -3.83
CA GLY A 43 -4.72 7.49 -4.66
C GLY A 43 -4.77 6.44 -5.75
N SER A 44 -3.67 5.79 -6.09
CA SER A 44 -3.63 4.81 -7.20
C SER A 44 -3.37 3.38 -6.76
N GLY A 45 -2.82 3.19 -5.56
CA GLY A 45 -2.43 1.89 -5.02
C GLY A 45 -3.39 1.33 -3.97
N PRO A 46 -3.31 0.02 -3.68
CA PRO A 46 -4.11 -0.63 -2.64
C PRO A 46 -3.70 -0.21 -1.22
N ILE A 47 -2.54 0.39 -1.09
CA ILE A 47 -2.00 0.89 0.19
C ILE A 47 -1.63 2.35 -0.03
N PRO A 48 -2.28 3.30 0.65
CA PRO A 48 -2.02 4.73 0.49
C PRO A 48 -0.73 5.12 1.24
N LEU A 49 0.40 4.62 0.79
CA LEU A 49 1.70 4.95 1.33
C LEU A 49 2.46 5.82 0.32
N PRO A 50 2.84 7.05 0.66
CA PRO A 50 3.65 7.91 -0.20
C PRO A 50 5.14 7.52 -0.13
N ILE A 51 5.44 6.27 -0.49
CA ILE A 51 6.82 5.80 -0.62
C ILE A 51 7.34 6.30 -1.96
N ALA A 52 8.55 6.86 -1.96
CA ALA A 52 9.23 7.42 -3.14
C ALA A 52 8.55 8.65 -3.80
N GLN A 53 7.53 9.24 -3.20
CA GLN A 53 6.94 10.48 -3.71
C GLN A 53 7.73 11.70 -3.24
N THR A 54 7.82 12.71 -4.11
CA THR A 54 8.47 13.96 -3.74
C THR A 54 7.56 14.81 -2.85
N ARG A 55 8.16 15.64 -2.00
CA ARG A 55 7.43 16.60 -1.16
C ARG A 55 6.51 17.49 -2.01
N GLU A 56 6.98 17.94 -3.15
CA GLU A 56 6.26 18.79 -4.09
C GLU A 56 5.00 18.10 -4.63
N SER A 57 5.10 16.82 -5.01
CA SER A 57 3.96 16.05 -5.53
C SER A 57 2.88 15.86 -4.45
N ILE A 58 3.29 15.60 -3.20
CA ILE A 58 2.35 15.48 -2.07
C ILE A 58 1.69 16.82 -1.78
N LEU A 59 2.48 17.89 -1.64
CA LEU A 59 1.95 19.22 -1.34
C LEU A 59 1.11 19.82 -2.48
N ALA A 60 1.28 19.36 -3.71
CA ALA A 60 0.39 19.75 -4.81
C ALA A 60 -1.03 19.20 -4.62
N LYS A 61 -1.18 17.98 -4.12
CA LYS A 61 -2.45 17.26 -3.98
C LYS A 61 -3.09 17.42 -2.59
N PHE A 62 -2.30 17.59 -1.53
CA PHE A 62 -2.75 17.55 -0.14
C PHE A 62 -2.33 18.76 0.68
N ASN A 63 -3.15 19.14 1.66
CA ASN A 63 -2.75 19.92 2.80
C ASN A 63 -2.18 18.96 3.85
N VAL A 64 -1.00 19.27 4.38
CA VAL A 64 -0.29 18.38 5.32
C VAL A 64 -0.11 19.11 6.65
N VAL A 65 -0.54 18.46 7.74
CA VAL A 65 -0.35 18.95 9.12
C VAL A 65 0.16 17.82 10.01
N LYS A 66 0.74 18.15 11.16
CA LYS A 66 1.06 17.13 12.16
C LYS A 66 -0.23 16.58 12.77
N THR A 67 -0.21 15.31 13.16
CA THR A 67 -1.28 14.65 13.90
C THR A 67 -0.70 13.75 14.98
N ASP A 68 -1.47 13.54 16.05
CA ASP A 68 -1.11 12.63 17.13
C ASP A 68 -1.49 11.19 16.79
N ILE A 69 -0.88 10.24 17.50
CA ILE A 69 -1.23 8.83 17.42
C ILE A 69 -2.67 8.67 17.94
N PRO A 70 -3.54 7.91 17.25
CA PRO A 70 -4.88 7.64 17.74
C PRO A 70 -4.86 6.94 19.11
N GLU A 71 -5.70 7.38 20.03
CA GLU A 71 -5.79 6.80 21.38
C GLU A 71 -6.28 5.34 21.37
N HIS A 72 -6.97 4.94 20.32
CA HIS A 72 -7.62 3.62 20.22
C HIS A 72 -7.24 2.89 18.92
N GLY A 73 -7.42 1.57 18.93
CA GLY A 73 -7.16 0.72 17.77
C GLY A 73 -5.73 0.20 17.69
N SER A 74 -5.36 -0.36 16.56
CA SER A 74 -4.04 -0.99 16.37
C SER A 74 -2.88 0.02 16.37
N LEU A 75 -3.15 1.26 16.00
CA LEU A 75 -2.15 2.32 15.94
C LEU A 75 -1.82 2.91 17.31
N SER A 76 -2.72 2.80 18.31
CA SER A 76 -2.41 3.24 19.69
C SER A 76 -1.23 2.48 20.32
N LYS A 77 -0.81 1.39 19.71
CA LYS A 77 0.35 0.59 20.14
C LYS A 77 1.66 0.97 19.41
N LEU A 78 1.65 2.05 18.63
CA LEU A 78 2.87 2.60 18.08
C LEU A 78 3.71 3.26 19.18
N ASN A 79 5.01 3.40 18.93
CA ASN A 79 5.90 4.08 19.85
C ASN A 79 5.56 5.59 19.89
N ASP A 80 5.64 6.22 21.06
CA ASP A 80 5.35 7.63 21.27
C ASP A 80 6.27 8.57 20.46
N ASN A 81 7.43 8.09 20.02
CA ASN A 81 8.35 8.85 19.18
C ASN A 81 7.97 8.92 17.70
N VAL A 82 6.90 8.23 17.28
CA VAL A 82 6.44 8.20 15.88
C VAL A 82 6.00 9.60 15.44
N ILE A 83 6.35 9.96 14.21
CA ILE A 83 5.90 11.21 13.58
C ILE A 83 4.60 10.95 12.82
N GLY A 84 3.52 11.60 13.25
CA GLY A 84 2.22 11.57 12.59
C GLY A 84 2.02 12.75 11.65
N LEU A 85 1.56 12.47 10.43
CA LEU A 85 1.19 13.47 9.42
C LEU A 85 -0.22 13.18 8.92
N ARG A 86 -1.10 14.19 8.98
CA ARG A 86 -2.42 14.15 8.36
C ARG A 86 -2.40 14.84 7.01
N LEU A 87 -2.84 14.13 6.00
CA LEU A 87 -3.01 14.59 4.64
C LEU A 87 -4.50 14.78 4.35
N THR A 88 -4.90 15.99 3.99
CA THR A 88 -6.27 16.30 3.57
C THR A 88 -6.24 16.67 2.09
N PRO A 89 -6.98 15.96 1.21
CA PRO A 89 -7.03 16.28 -0.21
C PRO A 89 -7.47 17.73 -0.44
N LYS A 90 -6.83 18.41 -1.39
CA LYS A 90 -7.22 19.79 -1.82
C LYS A 90 -8.42 19.80 -2.75
N THR A 91 -8.67 18.69 -3.42
CA THR A 91 -9.80 18.49 -4.31
C THR A 91 -10.68 17.38 -3.78
N LYS A 92 -11.90 17.25 -4.30
CA LYS A 92 -12.80 16.16 -3.91
C LYS A 92 -12.16 14.82 -4.30
N ASP A 93 -12.01 13.93 -3.32
CA ASP A 93 -11.43 12.62 -3.44
C ASP A 93 -12.33 11.59 -2.74
N GLU A 94 -12.00 10.30 -2.86
CA GLU A 94 -12.66 9.23 -2.09
C GLU A 94 -12.33 9.33 -0.59
N TRP A 95 -11.19 9.94 -0.25
CA TRP A 95 -10.74 10.10 1.13
C TRP A 95 -11.03 11.49 1.68
N LYS A 96 -11.51 11.51 2.92
CA LYS A 96 -11.61 12.71 3.75
C LYS A 96 -10.25 13.10 4.31
N SER A 97 -9.48 12.11 4.78
CA SER A 97 -8.10 12.28 5.23
C SER A 97 -7.32 10.98 5.24
N ILE A 98 -6.00 11.11 5.18
CA ILE A 98 -5.03 10.02 5.32
C ILE A 98 -4.07 10.43 6.44
N ASP A 99 -3.96 9.63 7.49
CA ASP A 99 -2.99 9.82 8.56
C ASP A 99 -1.86 8.81 8.37
N LEU A 100 -0.64 9.30 8.28
CA LEU A 100 0.57 8.53 8.06
C LEU A 100 1.47 8.63 9.29
N PHE A 101 2.00 7.50 9.73
CA PHE A 101 2.86 7.43 10.90
C PHE A 101 4.21 6.85 10.49
N TYR A 102 5.28 7.57 10.81
CA TYR A 102 6.65 7.26 10.42
C TYR A 102 7.54 7.02 11.64
N ASP A 103 8.41 6.03 11.54
CA ASP A 103 9.53 5.90 12.45
C ASP A 103 10.53 7.06 12.23
N PRO A 104 10.89 7.84 13.27
CA PRO A 104 11.72 9.03 13.11
C PRO A 104 13.19 8.73 12.79
N VAL A 105 13.64 7.50 12.99
CA VAL A 105 15.02 7.09 12.74
C VAL A 105 15.19 6.56 11.32
N THR A 106 14.29 5.66 10.91
CA THR A 106 14.37 5.01 9.60
C THR A 106 13.59 5.74 8.51
N TRP A 107 12.68 6.65 8.89
CA TRP A 107 11.72 7.32 8.02
C TRP A 107 10.82 6.35 7.24
N LEU A 108 10.68 5.13 7.75
CA LEU A 108 9.77 4.15 7.18
C LEU A 108 8.36 4.32 7.75
N PRO A 109 7.33 4.13 6.93
CA PRO A 109 5.97 4.13 7.43
C PRO A 109 5.75 2.92 8.34
N VAL A 110 5.14 3.17 9.50
CA VAL A 110 4.80 2.13 10.50
C VAL A 110 3.30 1.98 10.66
N GLY A 111 2.52 2.93 10.17
CA GLY A 111 1.07 2.87 10.23
C GLY A 111 0.39 3.86 9.31
N VAL A 112 -0.83 3.51 8.92
CA VAL A 112 -1.71 4.35 8.09
C VAL A 112 -3.13 4.24 8.63
N GLN A 113 -3.82 5.37 8.71
CA GLN A 113 -5.27 5.43 8.88
C GLN A 113 -5.87 6.24 7.74
N THR A 114 -6.83 5.69 7.04
CA THR A 114 -7.63 6.43 6.06
C THR A 114 -9.04 6.64 6.58
N ILE A 115 -9.59 7.82 6.35
CA ILE A 115 -10.99 8.13 6.60
C ILE A 115 -11.61 8.44 5.24
N GLU A 116 -12.53 7.60 4.79
CA GLU A 116 -13.25 7.77 3.54
C GLU A 116 -14.36 8.83 3.68
N THR A 117 -14.86 9.33 2.57
CA THR A 117 -15.91 10.37 2.56
C THR A 117 -17.24 9.88 3.12
N ASP A 118 -17.50 8.57 3.09
CA ASP A 118 -18.67 7.92 3.71
C ASP A 118 -18.50 7.66 5.22
N GLY A 119 -17.33 8.00 5.79
CA GLY A 119 -17.00 7.79 7.20
C GLY A 119 -16.34 6.45 7.49
N THR A 120 -16.11 5.58 6.50
CA THR A 120 -15.37 4.34 6.67
C THR A 120 -13.94 4.62 7.11
N ILE A 121 -13.50 3.97 8.18
CA ILE A 121 -12.12 4.07 8.69
C ILE A 121 -11.39 2.77 8.39
N ARG A 122 -10.25 2.89 7.70
CA ARG A 122 -9.34 1.76 7.49
C ARG A 122 -8.02 2.02 8.21
N ILE A 123 -7.53 1.02 8.90
CA ILE A 123 -6.29 1.10 9.66
C ILE A 123 -5.37 -0.03 9.19
N SER A 124 -4.15 0.35 8.83
CA SER A 124 -3.07 -0.57 8.50
C SER A 124 -1.86 -0.30 9.38
N ARG A 125 -1.32 -1.34 9.99
CA ARG A 125 -0.05 -1.28 10.71
C ARG A 125 0.97 -2.06 9.90
N LEU A 126 2.14 -1.45 9.66
CA LEU A 126 3.24 -2.07 8.97
C LEU A 126 4.19 -2.67 9.99
N THR A 127 4.58 -3.91 9.77
CA THR A 127 5.53 -4.63 10.61
C THR A 127 6.54 -5.31 9.72
N ASN A 128 7.75 -5.52 10.24
CA ASN A 128 8.83 -6.20 9.52
C ASN A 128 9.15 -5.54 8.16
N VAL A 129 9.16 -4.20 8.13
CA VAL A 129 9.53 -3.46 6.92
C VAL A 129 11.03 -3.61 6.70
N SER A 130 11.42 -4.11 5.54
CA SER A 130 12.80 -4.30 5.12
C SER A 130 13.05 -3.56 3.81
N LEU A 131 14.20 -2.90 3.67
CA LEU A 131 14.59 -2.18 2.47
C LEU A 131 15.88 -2.76 1.87
N ASN A 132 15.88 -2.92 0.55
CA ASN A 132 17.06 -3.07 -0.31
C ASN A 132 17.91 -4.34 -0.16
N VAL A 133 17.57 -5.26 0.73
CA VAL A 133 18.28 -6.54 0.84
C VAL A 133 17.25 -7.66 0.84
N LEU A 134 17.10 -8.32 -0.29
CA LEU A 134 16.28 -9.52 -0.38
C LEU A 134 17.16 -10.73 -0.12
N THR A 135 16.79 -11.58 0.81
CA THR A 135 17.31 -12.95 0.91
C THR A 135 16.81 -13.78 -0.29
N VAL A 136 17.40 -14.97 -0.49
CA VAL A 136 16.94 -15.87 -1.56
C VAL A 136 15.47 -16.26 -1.35
N GLU A 137 15.08 -16.48 -0.11
CA GLU A 137 13.70 -16.81 0.28
C GLU A 137 12.75 -15.65 0.00
N GLU A 138 13.13 -14.42 0.32
CA GLU A 138 12.32 -13.24 0.05
C GLU A 138 12.20 -12.97 -1.46
N ALA A 139 13.26 -13.21 -2.24
CA ALA A 139 13.21 -13.11 -3.70
C ALA A 139 12.19 -14.10 -4.31
N GLN A 140 12.04 -15.28 -3.73
CA GLN A 140 11.02 -16.26 -4.15
C GLN A 140 9.60 -15.75 -3.89
N LEU A 141 9.38 -14.96 -2.82
CA LEU A 141 8.08 -14.35 -2.53
C LEU A 141 7.66 -13.30 -3.57
N LEU A 142 8.61 -12.76 -4.34
CA LEU A 142 8.34 -11.82 -5.43
C LEU A 142 8.04 -12.51 -6.77
N ASN A 143 7.98 -13.84 -6.79
CA ASN A 143 7.67 -14.59 -8.00
C ASN A 143 6.20 -14.39 -8.41
N MET A 144 5.99 -13.93 -9.64
CA MET A 144 4.67 -13.76 -10.26
C MET A 144 4.35 -14.87 -11.29
N GLU A 145 5.03 -16.00 -11.24
CA GLU A 145 4.68 -17.15 -12.07
C GLU A 145 3.30 -17.70 -11.69
N LEU A 146 2.59 -18.17 -12.69
CA LEU A 146 1.25 -18.70 -12.48
C LEU A 146 1.33 -20.03 -11.70
N PRO A 147 0.59 -20.19 -10.62
CA PRO A 147 0.54 -21.43 -9.88
C PRO A 147 -0.18 -22.53 -10.70
N ASN A 148 -0.20 -23.75 -10.17
CA ASN A 148 -0.86 -24.88 -10.82
C ASN A 148 -2.37 -24.60 -11.01
N PRO A 149 -2.90 -24.52 -12.26
CA PRO A 149 -4.30 -24.18 -12.52
C PRO A 149 -5.30 -25.25 -12.05
N LYS A 150 -4.83 -26.47 -11.74
CA LYS A 150 -5.70 -27.50 -11.16
C LYS A 150 -6.01 -27.28 -9.69
N GLU A 151 -5.21 -26.46 -9.01
CA GLU A 151 -5.32 -26.20 -7.57
C GLU A 151 -5.73 -24.76 -7.25
N TRP A 152 -5.51 -23.84 -8.18
CA TRP A 152 -5.68 -22.41 -7.97
C TRP A 152 -6.70 -21.81 -8.93
N SER A 153 -7.52 -20.91 -8.42
CA SER A 153 -8.29 -19.98 -9.24
C SER A 153 -7.38 -18.88 -9.75
N ILE A 154 -7.20 -18.81 -11.07
CA ILE A 154 -6.26 -17.88 -11.70
C ILE A 154 -7.04 -16.89 -12.55
N ASP A 155 -6.80 -15.59 -12.31
CA ASP A 155 -7.38 -14.48 -13.08
C ASP A 155 -6.25 -13.57 -13.56
N VAL A 156 -5.99 -13.57 -14.86
CA VAL A 156 -4.98 -12.69 -15.48
C VAL A 156 -5.68 -11.67 -16.33
N ARG A 157 -5.51 -10.39 -15.99
CA ARG A 157 -6.13 -9.25 -16.67
C ARG A 157 -5.07 -8.37 -17.30
N PRO A 158 -4.92 -8.41 -18.63
CA PRO A 158 -4.11 -7.44 -19.34
C PRO A 158 -4.75 -6.04 -19.22
N TYR A 159 -3.97 -5.02 -19.51
CA TYR A 159 -4.47 -3.65 -19.57
C TYR A 159 -5.52 -3.53 -20.68
N LEU A 160 -6.75 -3.22 -20.28
CA LEU A 160 -7.84 -2.92 -21.21
C LEU A 160 -7.82 -1.43 -21.51
N LYS A 161 -7.73 -1.10 -22.80
CA LYS A 161 -7.86 0.29 -23.29
C LYS A 161 -9.27 0.81 -23.06
#